data_1a4175210f3c15976ae939047fc6169e
#
_entry.id   1a4175210f3c15976ae939047fc6169e
#
_cell.length_a   1.000
_cell.length_b   1.000
_cell.length_c   1.000
_cell.angle_alpha   90.00
_cell.angle_beta   90.00
_cell.angle_gamma   90.00
#
_symmetry.space_group_name_H-M   'P 1'
#
loop_
_entity.id
_entity.type
_entity.pdbx_description
1 polymer ?
#
loop_
_entity_poly.entity_id
_entity_poly.type
_entity_poly.pdbx_seq_one_letter_code
_entity_poly.pdbx_strand_id
1 'polypeptide(L)'
;AWQYNTALDVGRVFTMRLRVGHLVPMIGHDTYVRGHGRMLGKVFGLITVADGSGEEFDSGELSTYLNDAVLLAPSMLLGPQTTWTGIDDSTFTVALRDAGREVSAQVSLDPRGAPVDFVTSDRWAALPGGPVRAPWRTPVSRWDPIDGLPFPGPANATWDLADGPFPYIDGAFERGSLVRNLPPPNTGRR
;
A
#
# COMPACT_ATOMS: atom_id res chain seq x y z
N ALA A 1 -5.88 -2.83 -12.13
CA ALA A 1 -5.16 -1.73 -11.47
C ALA A 1 -3.75 -1.60 -12.05
N TRP A 2 -3.10 -0.49 -11.87
CA TRP A 2 -1.67 -0.31 -12.06
C TRP A 2 -1.13 0.60 -10.95
N GLN A 3 0.17 0.43 -10.65
CA GLN A 3 0.84 1.16 -9.59
C GLN A 3 2.23 1.59 -10.03
N TYR A 4 2.66 2.73 -9.53
CA TYR A 4 4.00 3.25 -9.68
C TYR A 4 4.50 3.76 -8.32
N ASN A 5 5.70 3.30 -7.92
CA ASN A 5 6.36 3.75 -6.71
C ASN A 5 7.74 4.30 -7.05
N THR A 6 8.20 5.33 -6.36
CA THR A 6 9.53 5.93 -6.50
C THR A 6 10.22 6.09 -5.16
N ALA A 7 11.52 5.81 -5.11
CA ALA A 7 12.34 5.90 -3.90
C ALA A 7 13.15 7.21 -3.82
N LEU A 8 13.41 7.89 -4.92
CA LEU A 8 14.22 9.12 -4.93
C LEU A 8 13.48 10.27 -4.22
N ASP A 9 12.22 10.45 -4.58
CA ASP A 9 11.26 11.26 -3.85
C ASP A 9 10.17 10.28 -3.43
N VAL A 10 9.98 10.03 -2.13
CA VAL A 10 8.99 9.08 -1.66
C VAL A 10 7.64 9.38 -2.33
N GLY A 11 7.20 8.46 -3.17
CA GLY A 11 6.02 8.70 -3.97
C GLY A 11 5.35 7.41 -4.43
N ARG A 12 4.03 7.44 -4.43
CA ARG A 12 3.16 6.34 -4.84
C ARG A 12 1.99 6.87 -5.65
N VAL A 13 1.70 6.22 -6.75
CA VAL A 13 0.46 6.42 -7.51
C VAL A 13 -0.15 5.07 -7.79
N PHE A 14 -1.34 4.84 -7.29
CA PHE A 14 -2.12 3.64 -7.56
C PHE A 14 -3.42 4.02 -8.26
N THR A 15 -3.70 3.38 -9.38
CA THR A 15 -4.94 3.60 -10.15
C THR A 15 -5.69 2.29 -10.29
N MET A 16 -6.95 2.32 -9.89
CA MET A 16 -7.84 1.17 -9.98
C MET A 16 -9.06 1.48 -10.86
N ARG A 17 -9.52 0.46 -11.58
CA ARG A 17 -10.81 0.49 -12.28
C ARG A 17 -11.71 -0.51 -11.60
N LEU A 18 -12.82 -0.03 -11.09
CA LEU A 18 -13.79 -0.78 -10.31
C LEU A 18 -15.15 -0.80 -11.02
N ARG A 19 -15.99 -1.74 -10.63
CA ARG A 19 -17.42 -1.74 -10.99
C ARG A 19 -18.24 -1.89 -9.72
N VAL A 20 -19.04 -0.89 -9.43
CA VAL A 20 -19.98 -0.92 -8.30
C VAL A 20 -21.26 -1.60 -8.76
N GLY A 21 -21.70 -2.64 -8.04
CA GLY A 21 -22.88 -3.45 -8.41
C GLY A 21 -22.77 -4.10 -9.79
N HIS A 22 -21.54 -4.41 -10.26
CA HIS A 22 -21.24 -4.97 -11.58
C HIS A 22 -21.55 -4.08 -12.79
N LEU A 23 -22.26 -2.96 -12.61
CA LEU A 23 -22.76 -2.12 -13.70
C LEU A 23 -22.11 -0.74 -13.78
N VAL A 24 -21.83 -0.12 -12.66
CA VAL A 24 -21.36 1.29 -12.63
C VAL A 24 -19.83 1.33 -12.63
N PRO A 25 -19.20 1.79 -13.73
CA PRO A 25 -17.74 1.92 -13.76
C PRO A 25 -17.27 3.07 -12.85
N MET A 26 -16.24 2.78 -12.07
CA MET A 26 -15.59 3.74 -11.18
C MET A 26 -14.08 3.69 -11.39
N ILE A 27 -13.43 4.84 -11.31
CA ILE A 27 -11.98 4.98 -11.29
C ILE A 27 -11.59 5.49 -9.92
N GLY A 28 -10.65 4.80 -9.26
CA GLY A 28 -10.03 5.20 -8.02
C GLY A 28 -8.56 5.57 -8.25
N HIS A 29 -8.10 6.59 -7.56
CA HIS A 29 -6.69 6.99 -7.48
C HIS A 29 -6.31 7.15 -6.02
N ASP A 30 -5.32 6.37 -5.57
CA ASP A 30 -4.67 6.56 -4.29
C ASP A 30 -3.26 7.05 -4.57
N THR A 31 -2.90 8.15 -3.95
CA THR A 31 -1.61 8.78 -4.22
C THR A 31 -0.94 9.24 -2.93
N TYR A 32 0.39 9.09 -2.89
CA TYR A 32 1.26 9.80 -1.97
C TYR A 32 2.31 10.56 -2.78
N VAL A 33 2.27 11.87 -2.74
CA VAL A 33 3.17 12.71 -3.53
C VAL A 33 3.58 13.94 -2.73
N ARG A 34 4.88 14.14 -2.57
CA ARG A 34 5.46 15.29 -1.86
C ARG A 34 4.92 15.46 -0.43
N GLY A 35 4.78 14.36 0.29
CA GLY A 35 4.29 14.35 1.67
C GLY A 35 2.77 14.38 1.82
N HIS A 36 2.01 14.38 0.73
CA HIS A 36 0.55 14.45 0.74
C HIS A 36 -0.10 13.19 0.20
N GLY A 37 -0.96 12.60 1.03
CA GLY A 37 -1.83 11.49 0.69
C GLY A 37 -3.18 11.95 0.16
N ARG A 38 -3.70 11.28 -0.86
CA ARG A 38 -5.03 11.54 -1.38
C ARG A 38 -5.66 10.29 -1.96
N MET A 39 -6.94 10.09 -1.65
CA MET A 39 -7.80 9.11 -2.29
C MET A 39 -8.89 9.81 -3.07
N LEU A 40 -9.01 9.55 -4.37
CA LEU A 40 -10.00 10.14 -5.25
C LEU A 40 -10.79 9.04 -5.98
N GLY A 41 -12.10 9.02 -5.82
CA GLY A 41 -13.00 8.11 -6.52
C GLY A 41 -13.96 8.84 -7.46
N LYS A 42 -14.05 8.40 -8.72
CA LYS A 42 -14.98 9.00 -9.72
C LYS A 42 -15.80 7.93 -10.42
N VAL A 43 -17.11 8.10 -10.39
CA VAL A 43 -18.07 7.30 -11.18
C VAL A 43 -18.10 7.85 -12.62
N PHE A 44 -18.08 6.95 -13.59
CA PHE A 44 -17.94 7.25 -15.03
C PHE A 44 -16.73 8.12 -15.38
N GLY A 45 -15.75 8.25 -14.46
CA GLY A 45 -14.61 9.15 -14.63
C GLY A 45 -14.95 10.65 -14.51
N LEU A 46 -16.18 10.99 -14.21
CA LEU A 46 -16.70 12.37 -14.22
C LEU A 46 -17.20 12.82 -12.84
N ILE A 47 -18.02 12.02 -12.19
CA ILE A 47 -18.69 12.40 -10.94
C ILE A 47 -17.82 11.97 -9.76
N THR A 48 -17.29 12.92 -9.00
CA THR A 48 -16.54 12.63 -7.78
C THR A 48 -17.47 12.10 -6.69
N VAL A 49 -17.20 10.91 -6.19
CA VAL A 49 -17.95 10.23 -5.13
C VAL A 49 -17.12 10.00 -3.86
N ALA A 50 -15.80 10.11 -3.97
CA ALA A 50 -14.88 10.11 -2.85
C ALA A 50 -13.72 11.07 -3.15
N ASP A 51 -13.37 11.91 -2.20
CA ASP A 51 -12.20 12.80 -2.26
C ASP A 51 -11.70 13.02 -0.83
N GLY A 52 -10.73 12.20 -0.44
CA GLY A 52 -10.13 12.22 0.88
C GLY A 52 -8.71 12.75 0.82
N SER A 53 -8.38 13.66 1.72
CA SER A 53 -7.03 14.24 1.90
C SER A 53 -6.86 14.72 3.33
N GLY A 54 -5.66 15.12 3.69
CA GLY A 54 -5.31 15.59 5.03
C GLY A 54 -4.49 14.57 5.80
N GLU A 55 -4.26 14.83 7.08
CA GLU A 55 -3.26 14.14 7.91
C GLU A 55 -3.47 12.62 7.99
N GLU A 56 -4.73 12.17 8.03
CA GLU A 56 -5.09 10.75 8.05
C GLU A 56 -4.70 10.05 6.74
N PHE A 57 -4.92 10.73 5.61
CA PHE A 57 -4.54 10.23 4.28
C PHE A 57 -3.03 10.32 4.06
N ASP A 58 -2.38 11.38 4.55
CA ASP A 58 -0.93 11.52 4.48
C ASP A 58 -0.23 10.36 5.18
N SER A 59 -0.65 10.02 6.41
CA SER A 59 -0.12 8.87 7.15
C SER A 59 -0.54 7.54 6.53
N GLY A 60 -1.80 7.43 6.12
CA GLY A 60 -2.33 6.21 5.53
C GLY A 60 -1.64 5.83 4.23
N GLU A 61 -1.42 6.78 3.32
CA GLU A 61 -0.77 6.52 2.04
C GLU A 61 0.75 6.34 2.18
N LEU A 62 1.40 7.01 3.15
CA LEU A 62 2.80 6.74 3.49
C LEU A 62 2.96 5.32 4.07
N SER A 63 2.03 4.87 4.91
CA SER A 63 2.00 3.48 5.42
C SER A 63 1.80 2.46 4.30
N THR A 64 0.96 2.79 3.31
CA THR A 64 0.77 1.93 2.12
C THR A 64 2.04 1.88 1.26
N TYR A 65 2.72 3.01 1.08
CA TYR A 65 4.02 3.04 0.41
C TYR A 65 5.05 2.17 1.15
N LEU A 66 5.12 2.24 2.48
CA LEU A 66 6.01 1.41 3.29
C LEU A 66 5.70 -0.09 3.11
N ASN A 67 4.43 -0.46 3.11
CA ASN A 67 3.98 -1.82 2.83
C ASN A 67 4.43 -2.31 1.45
N ASP A 68 4.16 -1.52 0.42
CA ASP A 68 4.57 -1.84 -0.95
C ASP A 68 6.08 -2.01 -1.06
N ALA A 69 6.85 -1.13 -0.43
CA ALA A 69 8.30 -1.21 -0.43
C ALA A 69 8.80 -2.48 0.27
N VAL A 70 8.27 -2.83 1.44
CA VAL A 70 8.65 -4.06 2.16
C VAL A 70 8.35 -5.31 1.33
N LEU A 71 7.17 -5.37 0.71
CA LEU A 71 6.71 -6.59 0.04
C LEU A 71 7.16 -6.70 -1.43
N LEU A 72 7.33 -5.59 -2.13
CA LEU A 72 7.56 -5.60 -3.58
C LEU A 72 8.95 -5.12 -3.99
N ALA A 73 9.53 -4.19 -3.24
CA ALA A 73 10.78 -3.53 -3.60
C ALA A 73 11.58 -3.05 -2.37
N PRO A 74 12.09 -3.95 -1.51
CA PRO A 74 12.76 -3.58 -0.27
C PRO A 74 14.01 -2.71 -0.48
N SER A 75 14.60 -2.71 -1.68
CA SER A 75 15.69 -1.81 -2.04
C SER A 75 15.29 -0.32 -1.99
N MET A 76 14.01 0.01 -2.01
CA MET A 76 13.51 1.38 -1.85
C MET A 76 13.66 1.89 -0.41
N LEU A 77 13.94 1.02 0.55
CA LEU A 77 14.06 1.32 1.98
C LEU A 77 15.52 1.35 2.47
N LEU A 78 16.51 1.43 1.57
CA LEU A 78 17.93 1.47 1.93
C LEU A 78 18.45 2.87 2.29
N GLY A 79 17.61 3.90 2.21
CA GLY A 79 17.97 5.27 2.51
C GLY A 79 17.99 5.60 4.01
N PRO A 80 18.57 6.73 4.41
CA PRO A 80 18.68 7.15 5.81
C PRO A 80 17.33 7.50 6.47
N GLN A 81 16.28 7.65 5.68
CA GLN A 81 14.91 7.90 6.16
C GLN A 81 14.25 6.64 6.74
N THR A 82 14.87 5.46 6.58
CA THR A 82 14.33 4.19 7.07
C THR A 82 15.11 3.71 8.28
N THR A 83 14.40 3.26 9.31
CA THR A 83 14.97 2.66 10.51
C THR A 83 14.44 1.24 10.67
N TRP A 84 15.34 0.31 11.01
CA TRP A 84 15.03 -1.10 11.24
C TRP A 84 15.39 -1.47 12.67
N THR A 85 14.47 -2.13 13.37
CA THR A 85 14.66 -2.56 14.77
C THR A 85 14.22 -4.01 14.92
N GLY A 86 15.13 -4.92 15.23
CA GLY A 86 14.80 -6.32 15.52
C GLY A 86 14.01 -6.43 16.83
N ILE A 87 13.00 -7.25 16.84
CA ILE A 87 12.22 -7.61 18.02
C ILE A 87 12.66 -9.00 18.50
N ASP A 88 12.70 -9.96 17.58
CA ASP A 88 13.16 -11.33 17.80
C ASP A 88 13.73 -11.90 16.48
N ASP A 89 14.01 -13.22 16.43
CA ASP A 89 14.59 -13.90 15.27
C ASP A 89 13.69 -13.92 14.02
N SER A 90 12.40 -13.64 14.18
CA SER A 90 11.39 -13.72 13.12
C SER A 90 10.57 -12.44 12.95
N THR A 91 10.85 -11.40 13.73
CA THR A 91 10.03 -10.20 13.77
C THR A 91 10.89 -8.95 13.89
N PHE A 92 10.58 -7.93 13.12
CA PHE A 92 11.21 -6.62 13.21
C PHE A 92 10.19 -5.49 13.01
N THR A 93 10.55 -4.31 13.50
CA THR A 93 9.86 -3.05 13.16
C THR A 93 10.64 -2.32 12.07
N VAL A 94 9.94 -1.81 11.09
CA VAL A 94 10.46 -0.86 10.11
C VAL A 94 9.73 0.47 10.26
N ALA A 95 10.46 1.57 10.29
CA ALA A 95 9.90 2.91 10.30
C ALA A 95 10.44 3.72 9.12
N LEU A 96 9.58 4.53 8.52
CA LEU A 96 9.91 5.41 7.40
C LEU A 96 9.53 6.85 7.74
N ARG A 97 10.46 7.78 7.49
CA ARG A 97 10.24 9.22 7.63
C ARG A 97 10.17 9.89 6.27
N ASP A 98 9.13 10.68 6.06
CA ASP A 98 9.02 11.54 4.88
C ASP A 98 8.21 12.81 5.22
N ALA A 99 8.62 13.96 4.67
CA ALA A 99 7.94 15.25 4.83
C ALA A 99 7.58 15.60 6.29
N GLY A 100 8.45 15.26 7.26
CA GLY A 100 8.23 15.52 8.69
C GLY A 100 7.30 14.52 9.39
N ARG A 101 6.81 13.51 8.71
CA ARG A 101 5.96 12.42 9.23
C ARG A 101 6.76 11.14 9.38
N GLU A 102 6.46 10.35 10.39
CA GLU A 102 6.95 8.99 10.56
C GLU A 102 5.79 8.01 10.61
N VAL A 103 5.91 6.91 9.88
CA VAL A 103 5.03 5.75 9.99
C VAL A 103 5.87 4.50 10.26
N SER A 104 5.26 3.51 10.90
CA SER A 104 5.95 2.29 11.27
C SER A 104 5.09 1.05 11.07
N ALA A 105 5.74 -0.08 10.93
CA ALA A 105 5.07 -1.37 10.87
C ALA A 105 5.91 -2.47 11.51
N GLN A 106 5.23 -3.45 12.05
CA GLN A 106 5.82 -4.72 12.44
C GLN A 106 5.72 -5.70 11.27
N VAL A 107 6.82 -6.36 10.96
CA VAL A 107 6.91 -7.37 9.90
C VAL A 107 7.30 -8.70 10.51
N SER A 108 6.51 -9.74 10.24
CA SER A 108 6.81 -11.11 10.63
C SER A 108 7.39 -11.89 9.46
N LEU A 109 8.35 -12.75 9.74
CA LEU A 109 9.08 -13.54 8.75
C LEU A 109 8.79 -15.04 8.91
N ASP A 110 8.82 -15.77 7.80
CA ASP A 110 8.88 -17.22 7.81
C ASP A 110 10.32 -17.72 8.14
N PRO A 111 10.52 -19.04 8.38
CA PRO A 111 11.86 -19.58 8.68
C PRO A 111 12.91 -19.37 7.55
N ARG A 112 12.51 -18.96 6.35
CA ARG A 112 13.40 -18.64 5.23
C ARG A 112 13.71 -17.14 5.15
N GLY A 113 13.12 -16.33 6.05
CA GLY A 113 13.28 -14.88 6.09
C GLY A 113 12.35 -14.12 5.12
N ALA A 114 11.34 -14.78 4.57
CA ALA A 114 10.37 -14.10 3.73
C ALA A 114 9.23 -13.48 4.58
N PRO A 115 8.80 -12.24 4.33
CA PRO A 115 7.68 -11.63 5.03
C PRO A 115 6.40 -12.46 4.88
N VAL A 116 5.72 -12.71 5.99
CA VAL A 116 4.42 -13.38 6.03
C VAL A 116 3.30 -12.48 6.52
N ASP A 117 3.65 -11.38 7.17
CA ASP A 117 2.68 -10.36 7.55
C ASP A 117 3.35 -9.00 7.72
N PHE A 118 2.62 -7.96 7.44
CA PHE A 118 2.96 -6.56 7.69
C PHE A 118 1.78 -5.95 8.45
N VAL A 119 2.03 -5.37 9.62
CA VAL A 119 1.00 -4.76 10.47
C VAL A 119 1.39 -3.35 10.85
N THR A 120 0.52 -2.38 10.58
CA THR A 120 0.68 -0.98 11.02
C THR A 120 -0.57 -0.48 11.73
N SER A 121 -0.38 0.43 12.68
CA SER A 121 -1.47 1.19 13.31
C SER A 121 -1.52 2.66 12.87
N ASP A 122 -0.76 3.02 11.83
CA ASP A 122 -0.67 4.39 11.34
C ASP A 122 -1.63 4.67 10.16
N ARG A 123 -2.78 3.98 10.18
CA ARG A 123 -3.85 4.11 9.19
C ARG A 123 -5.22 4.26 9.85
N TRP A 124 -6.17 4.80 9.08
CA TRP A 124 -7.57 4.98 9.49
C TRP A 124 -8.50 4.23 8.55
N ALA A 125 -9.36 3.38 9.11
CA ALA A 125 -10.45 2.74 8.38
C ALA A 125 -11.59 3.76 8.18
N ALA A 126 -12.07 3.92 6.95
CA ALA A 126 -13.23 4.74 6.65
C ALA A 126 -14.51 3.94 6.95
N LEU A 127 -15.08 4.13 8.13
CA LEU A 127 -16.27 3.43 8.59
C LEU A 127 -17.51 4.34 8.58
N PRO A 128 -18.73 3.77 8.54
CA PRO A 128 -19.95 4.54 8.83
C PRO A 128 -19.82 5.16 10.23
N GLY A 129 -19.82 6.47 10.33
CA GLY A 129 -19.61 7.18 11.60
C GLY A 129 -18.28 7.92 11.69
N GLY A 130 -17.43 7.79 10.69
CA GLY A 130 -16.16 8.51 10.57
C GLY A 130 -14.94 7.59 10.55
N PRO A 131 -13.76 8.19 10.32
CA PRO A 131 -12.52 7.45 10.29
C PRO A 131 -12.15 6.91 11.67
N VAL A 132 -11.74 5.66 11.75
CA VAL A 132 -11.29 4.98 12.98
C VAL A 132 -9.87 4.48 12.78
N ARG A 133 -8.97 4.86 13.68
CA ARG A 133 -7.61 4.31 13.70
C ARG A 133 -7.66 2.86 14.16
N ALA A 134 -7.20 1.95 13.33
CA ALA A 134 -7.21 0.51 13.61
C ALA A 134 -5.96 -0.16 13.00
N PRO A 135 -5.51 -1.30 13.55
CA PRO A 135 -4.46 -2.08 12.90
C PRO A 135 -4.88 -2.49 11.49
N TRP A 136 -3.96 -2.29 10.55
CA TRP A 136 -4.10 -2.69 9.16
C TRP A 136 -2.98 -3.64 8.79
N ARG A 137 -3.32 -4.73 8.11
CA ARG A 137 -2.37 -5.78 7.78
C ARG A 137 -2.50 -6.29 6.36
N THR A 138 -1.40 -6.84 5.86
CA THR A 138 -1.31 -7.50 4.56
C THR A 138 -0.63 -8.86 4.71
N PRO A 139 -1.36 -9.90 5.11
CA PRO A 139 -0.81 -11.24 5.26
C PRO A 139 -0.42 -11.82 3.90
N VAL A 140 0.73 -12.47 3.83
CA VAL A 140 1.26 -13.15 2.65
C VAL A 140 1.29 -14.64 2.91
N SER A 141 0.44 -15.39 2.22
CA SER A 141 0.33 -16.84 2.40
C SER A 141 1.43 -17.63 1.66
N ARG A 142 1.95 -17.08 0.58
CA ARG A 142 3.04 -17.69 -0.22
C ARG A 142 3.76 -16.64 -1.06
N TRP A 143 4.96 -17.01 -1.50
CA TRP A 143 5.77 -16.24 -2.43
C TRP A 143 5.89 -16.97 -3.75
N ASP A 144 5.49 -16.33 -4.84
CA ASP A 144 5.52 -16.88 -6.19
C ASP A 144 6.60 -16.15 -7.02
N PRO A 145 7.33 -16.83 -7.92
CA PRO A 145 8.28 -16.15 -8.79
C PRO A 145 7.55 -15.41 -9.90
N ILE A 146 7.82 -14.12 -10.03
CA ILE A 146 7.44 -13.29 -11.19
C ILE A 146 8.72 -12.74 -11.81
N ASP A 147 8.97 -13.05 -13.08
CA ASP A 147 10.15 -12.62 -13.83
C ASP A 147 11.49 -12.91 -13.09
N GLY A 148 11.55 -14.06 -12.41
CA GLY A 148 12.73 -14.54 -11.67
C GLY A 148 12.94 -13.90 -10.30
N LEU A 149 11.97 -13.08 -9.82
CA LEU A 149 12.00 -12.50 -8.47
C LEU A 149 10.89 -13.06 -7.60
N PRO A 150 11.13 -13.19 -6.29
CA PRO A 150 10.06 -13.52 -5.35
C PRO A 150 9.07 -12.36 -5.27
N PHE A 151 7.79 -12.68 -5.47
CA PHE A 151 6.66 -11.77 -5.30
C PHE A 151 5.64 -12.38 -4.35
N PRO A 152 4.92 -11.56 -3.57
CA PRO A 152 3.80 -12.09 -2.81
C PRO A 152 2.77 -12.69 -3.78
N GLY A 153 2.28 -13.89 -3.48
CA GLY A 153 1.19 -14.52 -4.19
C GLY A 153 -0.14 -13.76 -4.00
N PRO A 154 -1.29 -14.39 -4.16
CA PRO A 154 -2.54 -13.77 -3.80
C PRO A 154 -2.48 -13.26 -2.38
N ALA A 155 -2.73 -11.98 -2.21
CA ALA A 155 -2.64 -11.27 -0.94
C ALA A 155 -3.92 -10.50 -0.69
N ASN A 156 -4.22 -10.24 0.57
CA ASN A 156 -5.35 -9.40 0.95
C ASN A 156 -4.87 -8.24 1.83
N ALA A 157 -5.70 -7.20 1.90
CA ALA A 157 -5.57 -6.15 2.88
C ALA A 157 -6.74 -6.24 3.86
N THR A 158 -6.42 -6.28 5.14
CA THR A 158 -7.38 -6.53 6.22
C THR A 158 -7.26 -5.46 7.30
N TRP A 159 -8.39 -4.98 7.79
CA TRP A 159 -8.50 -4.20 9.02
C TRP A 159 -8.81 -5.13 10.18
N ASP A 160 -8.09 -4.99 11.28
CA ASP A 160 -8.45 -5.64 12.55
C ASP A 160 -9.33 -4.67 13.35
N LEU A 161 -10.64 -4.78 13.16
CA LEU A 161 -11.65 -3.93 13.80
C LEU A 161 -12.12 -4.55 15.13
N ALA A 162 -12.83 -3.76 15.94
CA ALA A 162 -13.37 -4.22 17.23
C ALA A 162 -14.30 -5.44 17.09
N ASP A 163 -15.03 -5.54 15.97
CA ASP A 163 -15.94 -6.64 15.66
C ASP A 163 -15.24 -7.83 14.96
N GLY A 164 -13.92 -7.77 14.81
CA GLY A 164 -13.10 -8.78 14.16
C GLY A 164 -12.43 -8.33 12.85
N PRO A 165 -11.69 -9.23 12.21
CA PRO A 165 -10.96 -8.91 10.99
C PRO A 165 -11.92 -8.65 9.83
N PHE A 166 -11.65 -7.55 9.09
CA PHE A 166 -12.39 -7.11 7.93
C PHE A 166 -11.49 -7.07 6.70
N PRO A 167 -11.38 -8.18 5.92
CA PRO A 167 -10.68 -8.16 4.64
C PRO A 167 -11.51 -7.35 3.64
N TYR A 168 -10.86 -6.40 2.94
CA TYR A 168 -11.57 -5.51 2.02
C TYR A 168 -10.95 -5.43 0.62
N ILE A 169 -9.74 -5.95 0.46
CA ILE A 169 -9.06 -6.09 -0.83
C ILE A 169 -8.48 -7.50 -0.94
N ASP A 170 -8.75 -8.15 -2.06
CA ASP A 170 -8.04 -9.33 -2.52
C ASP A 170 -7.35 -8.99 -3.84
N GLY A 171 -6.08 -9.36 -3.98
CA GLY A 171 -5.29 -9.04 -5.16
C GLY A 171 -4.31 -10.12 -5.54
N ALA A 172 -3.94 -10.12 -6.82
CA ALA A 172 -2.86 -10.92 -7.36
C ALA A 172 -2.11 -10.13 -8.44
N PHE A 173 -0.81 -10.39 -8.55
CA PHE A 173 0.02 -9.79 -9.59
C PHE A 173 -0.04 -10.61 -10.87
N GLU A 174 -0.15 -9.95 -12.02
CA GLU A 174 -0.09 -10.59 -13.33
C GLU A 174 1.38 -10.80 -13.73
N ARG A 175 1.68 -11.97 -14.32
CA ARG A 175 3.01 -12.25 -14.87
C ARG A 175 3.34 -11.26 -15.99
N GLY A 176 4.60 -10.81 -16.05
CA GLY A 176 5.05 -9.82 -17.02
C GLY A 176 4.56 -8.39 -16.77
N SER A 177 3.88 -8.15 -15.62
CA SER A 177 3.37 -6.81 -15.27
C SER A 177 4.38 -5.97 -14.52
N LEU A 178 5.48 -6.57 -14.03
CA LEU A 178 6.49 -5.87 -13.25
C LEU A 178 7.48 -5.14 -14.15
N VAL A 179 7.60 -3.84 -13.94
CA VAL A 179 8.57 -3.00 -14.61
C VAL A 179 9.40 -2.25 -13.59
N ARG A 180 10.74 -2.25 -13.76
CA ARG A 180 11.69 -1.63 -12.83
C ARG A 180 12.54 -0.61 -13.54
N ASN A 181 12.94 0.44 -12.79
CA ASN A 181 13.86 1.49 -13.25
C ASN A 181 13.43 2.19 -14.55
N LEU A 182 12.11 2.26 -14.78
CA LEU A 182 11.54 3.03 -15.88
C LEU A 182 10.80 4.26 -15.33
N PRO A 183 10.79 5.35 -16.09
CA PRO A 183 9.91 6.47 -15.76
C PRO A 183 8.45 6.01 -15.83
N PRO A 184 7.53 6.69 -15.10
CA PRO A 184 6.10 6.39 -15.19
C PRO A 184 5.68 6.46 -16.67
N PRO A 185 4.76 5.57 -17.10
CA PRO A 185 4.22 5.66 -18.45
C PRO A 185 3.67 7.07 -18.66
N ASN A 186 4.05 7.65 -19.77
CA ASN A 186 3.60 8.99 -20.12
C ASN A 186 2.07 8.92 -20.29
N THR A 187 1.33 9.20 -19.22
CA THR A 187 -0.13 9.33 -19.27
C THR A 187 -0.46 10.64 -19.97
N GLY A 188 -0.06 10.70 -21.25
CA GLY A 188 -0.33 11.83 -22.10
C GLY A 188 -1.81 12.15 -21.97
N ARG A 189 -2.10 13.39 -21.59
CA ARG A 189 -3.46 13.95 -21.68
C ARG A 189 -3.93 13.74 -23.11
N ARG A 190 -4.85 12.82 -23.30
CA ARG A 190 -5.73 12.78 -24.46
C ARG A 190 -7.11 13.17 -23.99
#